data_f76dab7bfa313728189e674ca612d20e
#
_entry.id   f76dab7bfa313728189e674ca612d20e
#
_cell.length_a   1.000
_cell.length_b   1.000
_cell.length_c   1.000
_cell.angle_alpha   90.00
_cell.angle_beta   90.00
_cell.angle_gamma   90.00
#
_symmetry.space_group_name_H-M   'P 1'
#
loop_
_entity.id
_entity.type
_entity.pdbx_description
1 polymer ?
#
loop_
_entity_poly.entity_id
_entity_poly.type
_entity_poly.pdbx_seq_one_letter_code
_entity_poly.pdbx_strand_id
1 'polypeptide(L)'
;NMANLRTNNLSGEQGQNAYRGSVFFDGTGDKLSVPNSADVRLGSNDFTVEAWVKFGNVAGSWDAIIGMWDHTQTRRTFNFQRYNDNDQLYLYVSTDGGSTNWAFANGGNLTINHWHHVAGVRDGNTLRVYQNGVQVGTASYSDSILNNTTDALFIGDVQTSDTNNFNGFISNVRLINGTCIYPNGTTFTPPQHELTLVPNTVLLACQNSDDVTQEATGKTIT
;
A
#
# COMPACT_ATOMS: atom_id res chain seq x y z
N ASN A 1 2.57 -19.41 -6.94
CA ASN A 1 2.46 -19.76 -5.52
C ASN A 1 1.28 -18.98 -4.94
N MET A 2 0.34 -19.69 -4.33
CA MET A 2 -0.74 -19.04 -3.60
C MET A 2 -0.21 -18.62 -2.23
N ALA A 3 -0.49 -17.38 -1.83
CA ALA A 3 -0.15 -16.88 -0.51
C ALA A 3 -0.71 -17.80 0.58
N ASN A 4 0.12 -18.17 1.53
CA ASN A 4 -0.28 -19.07 2.61
C ASN A 4 -1.16 -18.33 3.62
N LEU A 5 -2.38 -18.78 3.74
CA LEU A 5 -3.35 -18.30 4.73
C LEU A 5 -2.91 -18.64 6.16
N ARG A 6 -2.70 -17.64 6.99
CA ARG A 6 -2.52 -17.84 8.43
C ARG A 6 -3.37 -16.83 9.19
N THR A 7 -4.19 -17.34 10.10
CA THR A 7 -4.85 -16.51 11.10
C THR A 7 -3.79 -15.91 12.01
N ASN A 8 -3.58 -14.61 11.91
CA ASN A 8 -2.78 -13.89 12.89
C ASN A 8 -3.67 -12.85 13.55
N ASN A 9 -4.15 -13.16 14.74
CA ASN A 9 -4.87 -12.20 15.55
C ASN A 9 -3.96 -11.03 15.89
N LEU A 10 -4.39 -9.82 15.55
CA LEU A 10 -3.79 -8.56 16.03
C LEU A 10 -3.97 -8.39 17.57
N SER A 11 -4.45 -9.44 18.26
CA SER A 11 -4.63 -9.43 19.69
C SER A 11 -3.28 -9.45 20.40
N GLY A 12 -2.84 -8.34 20.89
CA GLY A 12 -1.70 -8.28 21.81
C GLY A 12 -1.00 -6.96 21.96
N GLU A 13 -1.00 -6.07 20.96
CA GLU A 13 -0.16 -4.89 21.09
C GLU A 13 -0.85 -3.52 20.95
N GLN A 14 -2.05 -3.45 20.43
CA GLN A 14 -2.88 -2.22 20.46
C GLN A 14 -4.35 -2.59 20.21
N GLY A 15 -5.18 -2.57 21.21
CA GLY A 15 -6.63 -2.62 21.07
C GLY A 15 -7.21 -3.97 20.66
N GLN A 16 -7.73 -4.68 21.61
CA GLN A 16 -8.56 -5.87 21.40
C GLN A 16 -9.76 -5.53 20.54
N ASN A 17 -9.92 -6.30 19.50
CA ASN A 17 -11.06 -6.48 18.63
C ASN A 17 -10.89 -5.92 17.25
N ALA A 18 -10.91 -6.82 16.28
CA ALA A 18 -11.63 -6.60 15.07
C ALA A 18 -10.92 -6.77 13.74
N TYR A 19 -9.73 -7.24 13.67
CA TYR A 19 -9.18 -7.63 12.37
C TYR A 19 -9.38 -9.12 12.16
N ARG A 20 -10.27 -9.48 11.24
CA ARG A 20 -10.63 -10.89 11.00
C ARG A 20 -9.57 -11.65 10.23
N GLY A 21 -8.64 -10.95 9.58
CA GLY A 21 -7.63 -11.63 8.82
C GLY A 21 -6.47 -10.76 8.37
N SER A 22 -5.43 -11.46 7.96
CA SER A 22 -4.27 -10.91 7.28
C SER A 22 -3.76 -11.92 6.27
N VAL A 23 -3.12 -11.46 5.21
CA VAL A 23 -2.47 -12.30 4.21
C VAL A 23 -0.98 -12.35 4.51
N PHE A 24 -0.42 -13.55 4.50
CA PHE A 24 1.01 -13.76 4.65
C PHE A 24 1.67 -13.82 3.28
N PHE A 25 2.77 -13.09 3.13
CA PHE A 25 3.65 -13.08 1.98
C PHE A 25 5.03 -13.57 2.44
N ASP A 26 5.62 -14.52 1.72
CA ASP A 26 6.85 -15.21 2.16
C ASP A 26 8.15 -14.48 1.77
N GLY A 27 8.03 -13.37 1.02
CA GLY A 27 9.18 -12.63 0.50
C GLY A 27 9.75 -13.18 -0.80
N THR A 28 9.05 -14.10 -1.47
CA THR A 28 9.56 -14.78 -2.67
C THR A 28 8.47 -14.92 -3.73
N GLY A 29 8.11 -13.84 -4.40
CA GLY A 29 7.19 -13.83 -5.54
C GLY A 29 5.71 -13.98 -5.19
N ASP A 30 5.34 -14.01 -3.92
CA ASP A 30 3.94 -13.97 -3.50
C ASP A 30 3.34 -12.59 -3.78
N LYS A 31 2.19 -12.57 -4.43
CA LYS A 31 1.44 -11.34 -4.71
C LYS A 31 -0.03 -11.60 -4.96
N LEU A 32 -0.82 -10.57 -4.76
CA LEU A 32 -2.20 -10.51 -5.22
C LEU A 32 -2.30 -9.53 -6.38
N SER A 33 -2.98 -9.93 -7.45
CA SER A 33 -3.14 -9.13 -8.67
C SER A 33 -4.56 -8.64 -8.80
N VAL A 34 -4.73 -7.33 -9.00
CA VAL A 34 -5.99 -6.65 -9.27
C VAL A 34 -5.94 -6.16 -10.72
N PRO A 35 -6.84 -6.62 -11.61
CA PRO A 35 -6.86 -6.18 -13.00
C PRO A 35 -6.95 -4.66 -13.13
N ASN A 36 -6.30 -4.13 -14.16
CA ASN A 36 -6.36 -2.70 -14.47
C ASN A 36 -7.82 -2.26 -14.72
N SER A 37 -8.18 -1.15 -14.12
CA SER A 37 -9.47 -0.49 -14.34
C SER A 37 -9.31 1.02 -14.19
N ALA A 38 -10.25 1.80 -14.73
CA ALA A 38 -10.16 3.26 -14.71
C ALA A 38 -10.12 3.83 -13.29
N ASP A 39 -10.77 3.18 -12.35
CA ASP A 39 -10.90 3.64 -10.97
C ASP A 39 -9.63 3.45 -10.11
N VAL A 40 -8.72 2.55 -10.50
CA VAL A 40 -7.41 2.39 -9.81
C VAL A 40 -6.32 3.33 -10.37
N ARG A 41 -6.63 4.13 -11.40
CA ARG A 41 -5.71 5.09 -12.01
C ARG A 41 -5.83 6.44 -11.32
N LEU A 42 -4.79 6.85 -10.62
CA LEU A 42 -4.83 7.98 -9.69
C LEU A 42 -4.82 9.35 -10.42
N GLY A 43 -4.06 9.47 -11.52
CA GLY A 43 -4.01 10.70 -12.29
C GLY A 43 -3.67 11.94 -11.44
N SER A 44 -4.49 12.99 -11.57
CA SER A 44 -4.36 14.24 -10.79
C SER A 44 -5.21 14.26 -9.52
N ASN A 45 -5.89 13.16 -9.21
CA ASN A 45 -6.80 13.10 -8.08
C ASN A 45 -6.06 13.10 -6.73
N ASP A 46 -6.72 13.63 -5.72
CA ASP A 46 -6.38 13.30 -4.35
C ASP A 46 -6.63 11.82 -4.11
N PHE A 47 -5.84 11.20 -3.28
CA PHE A 47 -6.03 9.80 -2.96
C PHE A 47 -5.54 9.45 -1.54
N THR A 48 -5.98 8.31 -1.07
CA THR A 48 -5.45 7.67 0.14
C THR A 48 -5.20 6.20 -0.16
N VAL A 49 -4.01 5.73 0.18
CA VAL A 49 -3.68 4.30 0.29
C VAL A 49 -3.29 4.01 1.72
N GLU A 50 -3.85 2.95 2.30
CA GLU A 50 -3.54 2.57 3.69
C GLU A 50 -3.60 1.06 3.87
N ALA A 51 -2.89 0.59 4.89
CA ALA A 51 -2.89 -0.80 5.29
C ALA A 51 -2.41 -0.96 6.74
N TRP A 52 -2.72 -2.10 7.34
CA TRP A 52 -1.97 -2.63 8.47
C TRP A 52 -0.92 -3.60 7.96
N VAL A 53 0.32 -3.43 8.41
CA VAL A 53 1.46 -4.22 7.97
C VAL A 53 2.29 -4.70 9.14
N LYS A 54 2.82 -5.91 9.02
CA LYS A 54 3.81 -6.46 9.95
C LYS A 54 4.94 -7.03 9.12
N PHE A 55 6.04 -6.31 9.03
CA PHE A 55 7.20 -6.71 8.26
C PHE A 55 7.96 -7.84 8.96
N GLY A 56 8.34 -8.84 8.20
CA GLY A 56 9.29 -9.87 8.62
C GLY A 56 10.73 -9.41 8.48
N ASN A 57 11.65 -10.30 8.75
CA ASN A 57 13.08 -10.02 8.59
C ASN A 57 13.55 -10.57 7.24
N VAL A 58 13.74 -9.71 6.26
CA VAL A 58 14.28 -10.08 4.94
C VAL A 58 15.49 -9.23 4.63
N ALA A 59 16.53 -9.87 4.14
CA ALA A 59 17.65 -9.22 3.48
C ALA A 59 17.25 -8.92 2.02
N GLY A 60 16.40 -7.95 1.82
CA GLY A 60 15.97 -7.46 0.51
C GLY A 60 16.02 -5.95 0.49
N SER A 61 15.89 -5.34 -0.69
CA SER A 61 15.99 -3.88 -0.79
C SER A 61 14.66 -3.19 -0.45
N TRP A 62 13.52 -3.76 -0.83
CA TRP A 62 12.22 -3.13 -0.75
C TRP A 62 11.11 -4.14 -0.45
N ASP A 63 10.17 -3.76 0.43
CA ASP A 63 8.93 -4.50 0.69
C ASP A 63 7.75 -3.71 0.12
N ALA A 64 7.25 -4.08 -1.05
CA ALA A 64 6.11 -3.43 -1.67
C ALA A 64 4.81 -3.82 -0.97
N ILE A 65 4.06 -2.84 -0.48
CA ILE A 65 2.75 -3.05 0.13
C ILE A 65 1.69 -3.11 -0.97
N ILE A 66 1.64 -2.07 -1.81
CA ILE A 66 0.71 -1.96 -2.93
C ILE A 66 1.29 -1.01 -3.98
N GLY A 67 1.18 -1.38 -5.26
CA GLY A 67 1.66 -0.52 -6.32
C GLY A 67 1.31 -1.00 -7.72
N MET A 68 1.45 -0.06 -8.65
CA MET A 68 1.41 -0.27 -10.09
C MET A 68 2.70 0.30 -10.66
N TRP A 69 3.77 -0.51 -10.64
CA TRP A 69 5.12 -0.03 -10.88
C TRP A 69 5.94 -1.02 -11.69
N ASP A 70 6.14 -0.72 -12.98
CA ASP A 70 6.95 -1.52 -13.88
C ASP A 70 8.27 -0.82 -14.20
N HIS A 71 9.36 -1.35 -13.68
CA HIS A 71 10.70 -0.81 -13.90
C HIS A 71 11.20 -0.99 -15.33
N THR A 72 10.73 -2.02 -16.02
CA THR A 72 11.31 -2.47 -17.29
C THR A 72 10.66 -1.80 -18.50
N GLN A 73 9.40 -1.37 -18.37
CA GLN A 73 8.59 -0.91 -19.48
C GLN A 73 8.26 0.59 -19.43
N THR A 74 8.93 1.36 -18.59
CA THR A 74 8.65 2.79 -18.44
C THR A 74 7.18 3.04 -18.09
N ARG A 75 6.61 2.24 -17.20
CA ARG A 75 5.20 2.29 -16.79
C ARG A 75 5.02 2.40 -15.28
N ARG A 76 5.92 3.10 -14.63
CA ARG A 76 5.81 3.42 -13.20
C ARG A 76 4.67 4.39 -12.98
N THR A 77 3.76 4.09 -12.04
CA THR A 77 2.68 5.00 -11.64
C THR A 77 2.82 5.40 -10.18
N PHE A 78 2.49 4.53 -9.26
CA PHE A 78 2.74 4.72 -7.84
C PHE A 78 3.22 3.42 -7.20
N ASN A 79 3.97 3.54 -6.11
CA ASN A 79 4.38 2.41 -5.28
C ASN A 79 4.45 2.85 -3.82
N PHE A 80 3.72 2.14 -2.96
CA PHE A 80 3.76 2.34 -1.53
C PHE A 80 4.48 1.15 -0.89
N GLN A 81 5.62 1.42 -0.24
CA GLN A 81 6.57 0.40 0.15
C GLN A 81 7.43 0.80 1.35
N ARG A 82 8.12 -0.17 1.95
CA ARG A 82 9.21 0.05 2.90
C ARG A 82 10.53 -0.12 2.18
N TYR A 83 11.54 0.69 2.55
CA TYR A 83 12.93 0.49 2.19
C TYR A 83 13.70 -0.10 3.37
N ASN A 84 14.28 -1.28 3.20
CA ASN A 84 14.83 -2.06 4.30
C ASN A 84 16.13 -1.49 4.87
N ASP A 85 16.92 -0.74 4.08
CA ASP A 85 18.19 -0.19 4.54
C ASP A 85 18.02 0.93 5.58
N ASN A 86 16.85 1.59 5.61
CA ASN A 86 16.57 2.67 6.55
C ASN A 86 15.24 2.53 7.31
N ASP A 87 14.53 1.42 7.09
CA ASP A 87 13.24 1.12 7.72
C ASP A 87 12.17 2.19 7.54
N GLN A 88 12.22 2.94 6.45
CA GLN A 88 11.28 4.01 6.16
C GLN A 88 10.19 3.60 5.17
N LEU A 89 9.01 4.19 5.33
CA LEU A 89 7.96 4.21 4.32
C LEU A 89 8.34 5.11 3.17
N TYR A 90 7.96 4.70 1.96
CA TYR A 90 8.06 5.49 0.74
C TYR A 90 6.74 5.43 -0.04
N LEU A 91 6.22 6.57 -0.40
CA LEU A 91 5.18 6.72 -1.40
C LEU A 91 5.80 7.33 -2.65
N TYR A 92 6.08 6.50 -3.65
CA TYR A 92 6.57 6.95 -4.96
C TYR A 92 5.41 7.21 -5.91
N VAL A 93 5.56 8.24 -6.73
CA VAL A 93 4.68 8.55 -7.86
C VAL A 93 5.51 8.96 -9.07
N SER A 94 5.04 8.66 -10.28
CA SER A 94 5.73 9.03 -11.52
C SER A 94 4.76 9.71 -12.49
N THR A 95 5.25 10.75 -13.18
CA THR A 95 4.49 11.53 -14.16
C THR A 95 4.45 10.85 -15.53
N ASP A 96 5.55 10.25 -15.95
CA ASP A 96 5.72 9.71 -17.31
C ASP A 96 6.07 8.22 -17.36
N GLY A 97 6.17 7.59 -16.18
CA GLY A 97 6.58 6.20 -16.05
C GLY A 97 8.08 5.95 -16.16
N GLY A 98 8.84 6.98 -16.51
CA GLY A 98 10.29 6.91 -16.65
C GLY A 98 11.05 6.85 -15.32
N SER A 99 12.37 6.85 -15.41
CA SER A 99 13.27 6.75 -14.26
C SER A 99 13.73 8.11 -13.71
N THR A 100 13.24 9.22 -14.24
CA THR A 100 13.70 10.57 -13.91
C THR A 100 12.60 11.51 -13.41
N ASN A 101 11.36 11.31 -13.86
CA ASN A 101 10.21 12.18 -13.54
C ASN A 101 9.31 11.55 -12.49
N TRP A 102 9.87 11.36 -11.31
CA TRP A 102 9.17 10.83 -10.16
C TRP A 102 9.35 11.72 -8.94
N ALA A 103 8.44 11.61 -8.00
CA ALA A 103 8.54 12.20 -6.68
C ALA A 103 8.24 11.15 -5.62
N PHE A 104 8.67 11.40 -4.39
CA PHE A 104 8.31 10.54 -3.27
C PHE A 104 8.26 11.32 -1.96
N ALA A 105 7.34 10.92 -1.09
CA ALA A 105 7.37 11.24 0.33
C ALA A 105 7.88 10.03 1.10
N ASN A 106 8.76 10.24 2.07
CA ASN A 106 9.32 9.15 2.86
C ASN A 106 9.57 9.56 4.31
N GLY A 107 9.60 8.56 5.19
CA GLY A 107 9.90 8.76 6.60
C GLY A 107 9.41 7.60 7.46
N GLY A 108 9.52 7.79 8.78
CA GLY A 108 9.15 6.81 9.77
C GLY A 108 10.33 5.92 10.20
N ASN A 109 10.00 4.97 11.06
CA ASN A 109 10.91 3.94 11.55
C ASN A 109 10.08 2.67 11.82
N LEU A 110 10.02 1.81 10.82
CA LEU A 110 9.21 0.60 10.83
C LEU A 110 9.98 -0.55 11.46
N THR A 111 9.61 -0.90 12.68
CA THR A 111 10.22 -2.05 13.37
C THR A 111 9.66 -3.37 12.81
N ILE A 112 10.55 -4.33 12.53
CA ILE A 112 10.14 -5.67 12.09
C ILE A 112 9.39 -6.42 13.20
N ASN A 113 8.53 -7.35 12.79
CA ASN A 113 7.70 -8.17 13.68
C ASN A 113 6.68 -7.41 14.53
N HIS A 114 6.47 -6.11 14.27
CA HIS A 114 5.43 -5.30 14.90
C HIS A 114 4.39 -4.86 13.87
N TRP A 115 3.15 -4.75 14.31
CA TRP A 115 2.10 -4.20 13.48
C TRP A 115 2.18 -2.67 13.43
N HIS A 116 2.09 -2.13 12.23
CA HIS A 116 2.01 -0.70 11.96
C HIS A 116 0.81 -0.39 11.08
N HIS A 117 0.05 0.62 11.44
CA HIS A 117 -0.83 1.26 10.47
C HIS A 117 0.00 2.21 9.62
N VAL A 118 -0.09 2.08 8.32
CA VAL A 118 0.64 2.91 7.37
C VAL A 118 -0.33 3.53 6.38
N ALA A 119 -0.10 4.79 6.03
CA ALA A 119 -0.88 5.46 5.01
C ALA A 119 -0.01 6.38 4.15
N GLY A 120 -0.34 6.42 2.86
CA GLY A 120 0.19 7.33 1.88
C GLY A 120 -0.95 8.14 1.27
N VAL A 121 -0.80 9.44 1.13
CA VAL A 121 -1.86 10.30 0.58
C VAL A 121 -1.30 11.31 -0.40
N ARG A 122 -2.17 11.73 -1.33
CA ARG A 122 -2.06 13.00 -2.04
C ARG A 122 -3.18 13.92 -1.58
N ASP A 123 -2.81 15.13 -1.17
CA ASP A 123 -3.69 16.21 -0.77
C ASP A 123 -3.31 17.46 -1.58
N GLY A 124 -4.03 17.70 -2.67
CA GLY A 124 -3.69 18.71 -3.67
C GLY A 124 -2.31 18.46 -4.29
N ASN A 125 -1.38 19.37 -4.02
CA ASN A 125 -0.01 19.32 -4.53
C ASN A 125 0.99 18.75 -3.52
N THR A 126 0.51 17.99 -2.53
CA THR A 126 1.36 17.46 -1.47
C THR A 126 1.17 15.97 -1.31
N LEU A 127 2.27 15.22 -1.31
CA LEU A 127 2.32 13.82 -0.89
C LEU A 127 2.68 13.77 0.60
N ARG A 128 2.07 12.84 1.34
CA ARG A 128 2.41 12.59 2.74
C ARG A 128 2.42 11.10 3.03
N VAL A 129 3.26 10.71 3.98
CA VAL A 129 3.25 9.34 4.54
C VAL A 129 3.05 9.40 6.05
N TYR A 130 2.28 8.44 6.55
CA TYR A 130 1.92 8.34 7.97
C TYR A 130 2.29 6.96 8.50
N GLN A 131 2.80 6.94 9.73
CA GLN A 131 3.02 5.74 10.52
C GLN A 131 2.24 5.87 11.83
N ASN A 132 1.36 4.91 12.11
CA ASN A 132 0.55 4.86 13.33
C ASN A 132 -0.20 6.18 13.61
N GLY A 133 -0.74 6.79 12.55
CA GLY A 133 -1.50 8.04 12.63
C GLY A 133 -0.68 9.32 12.73
N VAL A 134 0.65 9.25 12.71
CA VAL A 134 1.54 10.41 12.75
C VAL A 134 2.15 10.63 11.38
N GLN A 135 2.11 11.86 10.85
CA GLN A 135 2.82 12.21 9.63
C GLN A 135 4.33 12.07 9.86
N VAL A 136 5.00 11.26 9.02
CA VAL A 136 6.43 11.00 9.12
C VAL A 136 7.21 11.51 7.91
N GLY A 137 6.53 11.89 6.83
CA GLY A 137 7.18 12.45 5.65
C GLY A 137 6.22 13.24 4.76
N THR A 138 6.78 14.12 3.95
CA THR A 138 6.04 14.95 2.99
C THR A 138 6.91 15.35 1.81
N ALA A 139 6.27 15.57 0.66
CA ALA A 139 6.92 16.11 -0.54
C ALA A 139 5.91 16.90 -1.38
N SER A 140 6.40 17.87 -2.15
CA SER A 140 5.59 18.59 -3.15
C SER A 140 5.49 17.78 -4.43
N TYR A 141 4.29 17.68 -4.99
CA TYR A 141 4.03 17.04 -6.28
C TYR A 141 2.77 17.63 -6.91
N SER A 142 2.93 18.42 -7.97
CA SER A 142 1.83 19.11 -8.66
C SER A 142 1.39 18.41 -9.94
N ASP A 143 2.18 17.47 -10.45
CA ASP A 143 1.93 16.83 -11.73
C ASP A 143 0.85 15.74 -11.64
N SER A 144 0.38 15.28 -12.78
CA SER A 144 -0.49 14.11 -12.88
C SER A 144 0.35 12.84 -12.80
N ILE A 145 -0.11 11.86 -12.03
CA ILE A 145 0.45 10.51 -12.04
C ILE A 145 0.12 9.85 -13.37
N LEU A 146 1.07 9.07 -13.93
CA LEU A 146 0.89 8.38 -15.21
C LEU A 146 -0.43 7.58 -15.23
N ASN A 147 -1.22 7.80 -16.27
CA ASN A 147 -2.41 7.01 -16.54
C ASN A 147 -2.04 5.70 -17.26
N ASN A 148 -1.53 4.74 -16.51
CA ASN A 148 -1.19 3.43 -17.04
C ASN A 148 -2.46 2.60 -17.30
N THR A 149 -2.66 2.18 -18.54
CA THR A 149 -3.84 1.41 -18.96
C THR A 149 -3.56 -0.08 -19.17
N THR A 150 -2.35 -0.52 -18.89
CA THR A 150 -1.85 -1.85 -19.26
C THR A 150 -1.64 -2.75 -18.04
N ASP A 151 -0.94 -2.23 -17.02
CA ASP A 151 -0.48 -3.06 -15.92
C ASP A 151 -1.55 -3.26 -14.85
N ALA A 152 -1.52 -4.41 -14.19
CA ALA A 152 -2.31 -4.67 -13.01
C ALA A 152 -1.79 -3.89 -11.80
N LEU A 153 -2.65 -3.68 -10.81
CA LEU A 153 -2.28 -3.25 -9.49
C LEU A 153 -1.91 -4.49 -8.65
N PHE A 154 -0.81 -4.45 -7.93
CA PHE A 154 -0.35 -5.56 -7.10
C PHE A 154 -0.32 -5.20 -5.63
N ILE A 155 -0.61 -6.20 -4.77
CA ILE A 155 -0.39 -6.16 -3.33
C ILE A 155 0.69 -7.20 -3.00
N GLY A 156 1.70 -6.82 -2.22
CA GLY A 156 2.79 -7.70 -1.81
C GLY A 156 3.98 -7.75 -2.77
N ASP A 157 3.87 -7.10 -3.93
CA ASP A 157 4.95 -7.02 -4.94
C ASP A 157 4.66 -5.87 -5.91
N VAL A 158 5.51 -5.73 -6.95
CA VAL A 158 5.31 -4.87 -8.11
C VAL A 158 5.47 -5.68 -9.40
N GLN A 159 5.14 -5.10 -10.55
CA GLN A 159 4.97 -5.80 -11.83
C GLN A 159 6.16 -6.69 -12.25
N THR A 160 7.39 -6.26 -12.03
CA THR A 160 8.55 -6.89 -12.70
C THR A 160 9.80 -6.89 -11.81
N SER A 161 9.67 -7.12 -10.52
CA SER A 161 10.82 -7.06 -9.63
C SER A 161 10.90 -8.26 -8.72
N ASP A 162 12.01 -8.97 -8.79
CA ASP A 162 12.35 -10.01 -7.81
C ASP A 162 12.93 -9.39 -6.51
N THR A 163 12.96 -8.05 -6.41
CA THR A 163 13.60 -7.33 -5.29
C THR A 163 12.63 -6.54 -4.42
N ASN A 164 11.33 -6.51 -4.77
CA ASN A 164 10.30 -5.76 -4.07
C ASN A 164 9.28 -6.65 -3.34
N ASN A 165 9.62 -7.92 -3.17
CA ASN A 165 8.73 -8.89 -2.55
C ASN A 165 8.50 -8.58 -1.07
N PHE A 166 7.25 -8.43 -0.69
CA PHE A 166 6.88 -8.23 0.70
C PHE A 166 7.12 -9.50 1.51
N ASN A 167 7.76 -9.37 2.65
CA ASN A 167 7.86 -10.45 3.62
C ASN A 167 7.12 -10.07 4.90
N GLY A 168 6.13 -10.88 5.29
CA GLY A 168 5.36 -10.65 6.49
C GLY A 168 3.86 -10.70 6.26
N PHE A 169 3.11 -9.88 6.99
CA PHE A 169 1.65 -9.87 6.96
C PHE A 169 1.11 -8.52 6.52
N ILE A 170 0.13 -8.55 5.64
CA ILE A 170 -0.66 -7.37 5.21
C ILE A 170 -2.12 -7.61 5.56
N SER A 171 -2.77 -6.61 6.13
CA SER A 171 -4.18 -6.62 6.47
C SER A 171 -4.85 -5.30 6.09
N ASN A 172 -6.12 -5.34 5.71
CA ASN A 172 -6.92 -4.14 5.49
C ASN A 172 -6.28 -3.15 4.50
N VAL A 173 -5.92 -3.62 3.30
CA VAL A 173 -5.44 -2.73 2.22
C VAL A 173 -6.63 -1.98 1.65
N ARG A 174 -6.63 -0.66 1.77
CA ARG A 174 -7.65 0.21 1.19
C ARG A 174 -7.03 1.26 0.27
N LEU A 175 -7.58 1.38 -0.95
CA LEU A 175 -7.28 2.46 -1.88
C LEU A 175 -8.53 3.30 -2.09
N ILE A 176 -8.42 4.61 -1.88
CA ILE A 176 -9.46 5.61 -2.12
C ILE A 176 -8.94 6.53 -3.22
N ASN A 177 -9.66 6.67 -4.33
CA ASN A 177 -9.29 7.51 -5.45
C ASN A 177 -10.29 8.67 -5.60
N GLY A 178 -9.82 9.90 -5.43
CA GLY A 178 -10.62 11.12 -5.44
C GLY A 178 -10.79 11.77 -4.07
N THR A 179 -10.21 11.20 -3.02
CA THR A 179 -10.31 11.78 -1.66
C THR A 179 -9.07 11.49 -0.82
N CYS A 180 -8.50 12.54 -0.22
CA CYS A 180 -7.55 12.44 0.88
C CYS A 180 -8.32 12.42 2.20
N ILE A 181 -8.32 11.31 2.92
CA ILE A 181 -9.00 11.21 4.23
C ILE A 181 -8.12 11.62 5.42
N TYR A 182 -6.83 11.87 5.18
CA TYR A 182 -5.85 12.32 6.16
C TYR A 182 -5.17 13.62 5.69
N PRO A 183 -5.94 14.75 5.56
CA PRO A 183 -5.42 15.98 4.97
C PRO A 183 -4.55 16.78 5.95
N ASN A 184 -3.82 17.78 5.42
CA ASN A 184 -3.16 18.85 6.17
C ASN A 184 -2.08 18.42 7.18
N GLY A 185 -1.54 17.20 7.03
CA GLY A 185 -0.49 16.72 7.93
C GLY A 185 -0.95 16.49 9.37
N THR A 186 -2.24 16.29 9.59
CA THR A 186 -2.81 16.08 10.92
C THR A 186 -2.51 14.70 11.47
N THR A 187 -2.35 14.63 12.79
CA THR A 187 -2.32 13.35 13.51
C THR A 187 -3.73 12.77 13.58
N PHE A 188 -3.87 11.46 13.38
CA PHE A 188 -5.13 10.75 13.55
C PHE A 188 -4.94 9.48 14.37
N THR A 189 -6.03 8.97 14.95
CA THR A 189 -6.01 7.66 15.61
C THR A 189 -6.08 6.58 14.54
N PRO A 190 -5.11 5.65 14.47
CA PRO A 190 -5.20 4.51 13.57
C PRO A 190 -6.52 3.76 13.73
N PRO A 191 -7.10 3.22 12.65
CA PRO A 191 -8.33 2.45 12.73
C PRO A 191 -8.24 1.31 13.76
N GLN A 192 -9.20 1.25 14.68
CA GLN A 192 -9.25 0.23 15.74
C GLN A 192 -10.11 -0.97 15.35
N HIS A 193 -10.76 -0.90 14.20
CA HIS A 193 -11.66 -1.91 13.65
C HIS A 193 -11.30 -2.18 12.19
N GLU A 194 -11.82 -3.30 11.68
CA GLU A 194 -11.73 -3.64 10.28
C GLU A 194 -12.20 -2.46 9.41
N LEU A 195 -11.42 -2.12 8.40
CA LEU A 195 -11.75 -1.02 7.49
C LEU A 195 -13.06 -1.34 6.75
N THR A 196 -13.82 -0.30 6.48
CA THR A 196 -15.06 -0.38 5.72
C THR A 196 -14.99 0.48 4.46
N LEU A 197 -15.93 0.26 3.55
CA LEU A 197 -16.07 1.13 2.39
C LEU A 197 -16.46 2.54 2.85
N VAL A 198 -15.72 3.52 2.35
CA VAL A 198 -16.05 4.94 2.44
C VAL A 198 -16.22 5.49 1.01
N PRO A 199 -16.81 6.68 0.81
CA PRO A 199 -16.92 7.27 -0.51
C PRO A 199 -15.58 7.24 -1.26
N ASN A 200 -15.62 6.87 -2.55
CA ASN A 200 -14.46 6.76 -3.44
C ASN A 200 -13.48 5.61 -3.10
N THR A 201 -13.84 4.68 -2.22
CA THR A 201 -13.07 3.44 -2.06
C THR A 201 -13.14 2.63 -3.35
N VAL A 202 -11.98 2.33 -3.92
CA VAL A 202 -11.85 1.58 -5.18
C VAL A 202 -11.22 0.20 -4.99
N LEU A 203 -10.65 -0.05 -3.81
CA LEU A 203 -10.12 -1.36 -3.40
C LEU A 203 -10.19 -1.47 -1.88
N LEU A 204 -10.65 -2.62 -1.39
CA LEU A 204 -10.57 -2.99 0.03
C LEU A 204 -10.39 -4.51 0.14
N ALA A 205 -9.18 -4.92 0.44
CA ALA A 205 -8.72 -6.31 0.38
C ALA A 205 -7.90 -6.71 1.62
N CYS A 206 -7.48 -7.97 1.68
CA CYS A 206 -6.69 -8.53 2.78
C CYS A 206 -7.40 -8.48 4.15
N GLN A 207 -8.72 -8.68 4.14
CA GLN A 207 -9.57 -8.68 5.35
C GLN A 207 -9.98 -10.08 5.81
N ASN A 208 -9.79 -11.08 4.95
CA ASN A 208 -10.21 -12.44 5.23
C ASN A 208 -9.00 -13.40 5.12
N SER A 209 -8.67 -14.08 6.22
CA SER A 209 -7.60 -15.07 6.23
C SER A 209 -7.97 -16.40 5.57
N ASP A 210 -9.27 -16.68 5.40
CA ASP A 210 -9.77 -17.91 4.82
C ASP A 210 -9.96 -17.80 3.30
N ASP A 211 -9.99 -16.55 2.78
CA ASP A 211 -10.12 -16.26 1.35
C ASP A 211 -9.32 -14.98 1.01
N VAL A 212 -8.10 -15.14 0.55
CA VAL A 212 -7.20 -14.03 0.17
C VAL A 212 -7.70 -13.25 -1.05
N THR A 213 -8.62 -13.83 -1.82
CA THR A 213 -9.19 -13.20 -3.01
C THR A 213 -10.43 -12.36 -2.69
N GLN A 214 -10.90 -12.39 -1.43
CA GLN A 214 -12.05 -11.60 -1.02
C GLN A 214 -11.71 -10.10 -1.07
N GLU A 215 -12.58 -9.37 -1.76
CA GLU A 215 -12.46 -7.94 -2.00
C GLU A 215 -13.84 -7.29 -1.92
N ALA A 216 -13.92 -6.12 -1.24
CA ALA A 216 -15.22 -5.54 -0.88
C ALA A 216 -15.84 -4.64 -1.95
N THR A 217 -15.07 -4.18 -2.95
CA THR A 217 -15.58 -3.29 -4.02
C THR A 217 -16.06 -4.05 -5.27
N GLY A 218 -15.94 -5.39 -5.26
CA GLY A 218 -16.36 -6.26 -6.36
C GLY A 218 -15.31 -6.49 -7.43
N LYS A 219 -14.04 -6.16 -7.16
CA LYS A 219 -12.92 -6.49 -8.06
C LYS A 219 -12.54 -7.96 -7.94
N THR A 220 -12.07 -8.51 -9.03
CA THR A 220 -11.43 -9.84 -9.03
C THR A 220 -10.00 -9.71 -8.53
N ILE A 221 -9.62 -10.55 -7.57
CA ILE A 221 -8.24 -10.72 -7.12
C ILE A 221 -7.75 -12.11 -7.51
N THR A 222 -6.54 -12.20 -8.03
CA THR A 222 -5.89 -13.46 -8.40
C THR A 222 -4.48 -13.55 -7.85
#